data_7753911ef47d66a63c6bb6a2f4e615f3
#
_entry.id   7753911ef47d66a63c6bb6a2f4e615f3
#
_cell.length_a   1.000
_cell.length_b   1.000
_cell.length_c   1.000
_cell.angle_alpha   90.00
_cell.angle_beta   90.00
_cell.angle_gamma   90.00
#
_symmetry.space_group_name_H-M   'P 1'
#
loop_
_entity.id
_entity.type
_entity.pdbx_description
1 polymer ?
#
loop_
_entity_poly.entity_id
_entity_poly.type
_entity_poly.pdbx_seq_one_letter_code
_entity_poly.pdbx_strand_id
1 'polypeptide(L)'
;MSSQNTAIGNQAGGAVAAPAIVAAKKDLYEIGEIPPLGHVPKNMYAWAIRAERHGEPDKAMQVEVLPTWELDSHDVLVLVMAAGVNYNGVWASLGVPISPINDVHHQPYHICGSDASGIVWAVGSKVKRWKVGDEVVVHCNQDDGDDEECNGGDPMFSPSQRIWGYETPDGSFAQFCRVQDRQLLERPKHLSWEESACYTLTLATAYRMLFGHRPHVLRPGHNVLVWGAAGGLGAFAVQLCATSGANAIGVISDDDKRDFVMQLGAKGVINRKNFKCWGQLPKVGTPEYNTWLKEMRGFGKAIWDITGK
;
A
#
# COMPACT_ATOMS: atom_id res chain seq x y z
N MET A 1 77.56 -28.11 10.70
CA MET A 1 77.01 -27.71 12.00
C MET A 1 75.52 -27.61 11.87
N SER A 2 74.78 -28.58 12.46
CA SER A 2 73.34 -28.72 12.41
C SER A 2 72.68 -27.79 13.43
N SER A 3 71.57 -27.16 13.06
CA SER A 3 70.65 -26.59 14.03
C SER A 3 69.26 -27.11 13.70
N GLN A 4 68.75 -27.95 14.60
CA GLN A 4 67.41 -28.47 14.63
C GLN A 4 66.44 -27.36 15.03
N ASN A 5 65.36 -27.19 14.25
CA ASN A 5 64.22 -26.36 14.63
C ASN A 5 63.08 -27.25 15.01
N THR A 6 62.72 -27.23 16.30
CA THR A 6 61.59 -27.91 16.89
C THR A 6 60.29 -27.16 16.60
N ALA A 7 59.38 -27.78 15.87
CA ALA A 7 58.05 -27.23 15.63
C ALA A 7 57.14 -27.47 16.85
N ILE A 8 56.64 -26.39 17.45
CA ILE A 8 55.61 -26.44 18.50
C ILE A 8 54.24 -26.52 17.81
N GLY A 9 53.57 -27.64 17.99
CA GLY A 9 52.22 -27.85 17.50
C GLY A 9 51.17 -27.01 18.28
N ASN A 10 50.51 -26.12 17.55
CA ASN A 10 49.37 -25.40 18.06
C ASN A 10 48.11 -26.28 17.95
N GLN A 11 47.63 -26.83 19.07
CA GLN A 11 46.32 -27.42 19.14
C GLN A 11 45.26 -26.32 19.10
N ALA A 12 44.54 -26.21 17.97
CA ALA A 12 43.35 -25.37 17.84
C ALA A 12 42.22 -25.96 18.75
N GLY A 13 41.96 -25.28 19.84
CA GLY A 13 40.80 -25.53 20.67
C GLY A 13 39.51 -25.27 19.86
N GLY A 14 38.79 -26.34 19.55
CA GLY A 14 37.47 -26.21 18.93
C GLY A 14 36.52 -25.48 19.87
N ALA A 15 36.11 -24.29 19.47
CA ALA A 15 35.03 -23.58 20.13
C ALA A 15 33.75 -24.39 19.95
N VAL A 16 33.27 -24.99 21.05
CA VAL A 16 31.95 -25.60 21.09
C VAL A 16 30.95 -24.46 20.90
N ALA A 17 30.27 -24.42 19.76
CA ALA A 17 29.20 -23.50 19.53
C ALA A 17 28.13 -23.72 20.62
N ALA A 18 27.80 -22.65 21.34
CA ALA A 18 26.70 -22.72 22.31
C ALA A 18 25.43 -23.19 21.59
N PRO A 19 24.64 -24.07 22.22
CA PRO A 19 23.40 -24.54 21.61
C PRO A 19 22.52 -23.32 21.33
N ALA A 20 22.12 -23.16 20.09
CA ALA A 20 21.15 -22.12 19.71
C ALA A 20 19.89 -22.39 20.55
N ILE A 21 19.53 -21.42 21.41
CA ILE A 21 18.26 -21.48 22.16
C ILE A 21 17.17 -21.41 21.10
N VAL A 22 16.61 -22.57 20.75
CA VAL A 22 15.42 -22.63 19.89
C VAL A 22 14.28 -22.02 20.71
N ALA A 23 13.83 -20.84 20.33
CA ALA A 23 12.72 -20.20 21.01
C ALA A 23 11.51 -21.16 21.06
N ALA A 24 10.89 -21.27 22.24
CA ALA A 24 9.76 -22.16 22.43
C ALA A 24 8.61 -21.80 21.51
N LYS A 25 8.03 -22.78 20.83
CA LYS A 25 6.84 -22.58 19.99
C LYS A 25 5.65 -22.27 20.88
N LYS A 26 4.96 -21.18 20.58
CA LYS A 26 3.76 -20.71 21.28
C LYS A 26 2.56 -20.70 20.35
N ASP A 27 1.37 -20.76 20.91
CA ASP A 27 0.10 -20.61 20.18
C ASP A 27 -0.29 -19.14 19.95
N LEU A 28 0.36 -18.21 20.67
CA LEU A 28 0.23 -16.76 20.53
C LEU A 28 1.56 -16.09 20.92
N TYR A 29 2.01 -15.13 20.16
CA TYR A 29 3.20 -14.31 20.43
C TYR A 29 2.79 -12.89 20.74
N GLU A 30 3.42 -12.27 21.74
CA GLU A 30 3.15 -10.90 22.11
C GLU A 30 3.48 -9.91 20.97
N ILE A 31 2.87 -8.73 20.99
CA ILE A 31 3.14 -7.68 20.01
C ILE A 31 4.62 -7.31 20.06
N GLY A 32 5.30 -7.38 18.92
CA GLY A 32 6.75 -7.17 18.81
C GLY A 32 7.60 -8.43 19.00
N GLU A 33 7.02 -9.56 19.43
CA GLU A 33 7.72 -10.84 19.50
C GLU A 33 7.63 -11.57 18.15
N ILE A 34 8.78 -11.97 17.60
CA ILE A 34 8.84 -12.69 16.32
C ILE A 34 8.88 -14.21 16.61
N PRO A 35 7.95 -15.00 16.06
CA PRO A 35 7.97 -16.45 16.17
C PRO A 35 9.22 -17.05 15.49
N PRO A 36 9.60 -18.30 15.82
CA PRO A 36 10.59 -19.03 15.03
C PRO A 36 10.17 -19.10 13.55
N LEU A 37 11.08 -18.83 12.63
CA LEU A 37 10.78 -18.76 11.19
C LEU A 37 10.03 -20.02 10.70
N GLY A 38 8.89 -19.79 10.04
CA GLY A 38 8.01 -20.86 9.55
C GLY A 38 7.10 -21.50 10.62
N HIS A 39 7.20 -21.09 11.88
CA HIS A 39 6.23 -21.51 12.89
C HIS A 39 5.00 -20.59 12.86
N VAL A 40 3.86 -21.12 12.43
CA VAL A 40 2.58 -20.43 12.42
C VAL A 40 1.89 -20.65 13.77
N PRO A 41 1.67 -19.58 14.58
CA PRO A 41 0.91 -19.71 15.84
C PRO A 41 -0.57 -19.93 15.53
N LYS A 42 -1.33 -20.52 16.47
CA LYS A 42 -2.77 -20.72 16.30
C LYS A 42 -3.55 -19.41 16.30
N ASN A 43 -3.06 -18.43 17.04
CA ASN A 43 -3.72 -17.13 17.21
C ASN A 43 -2.72 -16.00 16.94
N MET A 44 -3.28 -14.83 16.63
CA MET A 44 -2.53 -13.60 16.37
C MET A 44 -3.26 -12.40 16.96
N TYR A 45 -2.54 -11.34 17.27
CA TYR A 45 -3.15 -10.01 17.51
C TYR A 45 -3.48 -9.33 16.20
N ALA A 46 -4.67 -8.73 16.14
CA ALA A 46 -5.12 -7.95 15.00
C ALA A 46 -5.98 -6.75 15.44
N TRP A 47 -5.94 -5.67 14.67
CA TRP A 47 -6.91 -4.59 14.75
C TRP A 47 -8.17 -5.00 13.99
N ALA A 48 -9.20 -5.39 14.72
CA ALA A 48 -10.45 -5.89 14.14
C ALA A 48 -11.57 -4.86 14.21
N ILE A 49 -12.38 -4.81 13.15
CA ILE A 49 -13.66 -4.12 13.10
C ILE A 49 -14.75 -5.18 13.22
N ARG A 50 -15.85 -4.84 13.94
CA ARG A 50 -17.06 -5.66 14.00
C ARG A 50 -18.27 -4.83 13.57
N ALA A 51 -19.29 -5.47 13.03
CA ALA A 51 -20.46 -4.77 12.48
C ALA A 51 -21.14 -3.86 13.52
N GLU A 52 -21.24 -4.30 14.77
CA GLU A 52 -21.81 -3.53 15.86
C GLU A 52 -20.96 -2.36 16.35
N ARG A 53 -19.69 -2.26 15.88
CA ARG A 53 -18.75 -1.21 16.25
C ARG A 53 -18.45 -0.24 15.12
N HIS A 54 -19.15 -0.28 14.00
CA HIS A 54 -18.95 0.71 12.94
C HIS A 54 -19.01 2.14 13.50
N GLY A 55 -18.03 2.95 13.12
CA GLY A 55 -17.85 4.33 13.59
C GLY A 55 -16.46 4.87 13.28
N GLU A 56 -16.07 5.92 14.00
CA GLU A 56 -14.73 6.50 13.85
C GLU A 56 -13.64 5.45 14.08
N PRO A 57 -12.55 5.47 13.29
CA PRO A 57 -11.52 4.43 13.33
C PRO A 57 -10.95 4.15 14.72
N ASP A 58 -10.76 5.17 15.54
CA ASP A 58 -10.25 5.06 16.92
C ASP A 58 -11.16 4.27 17.87
N LYS A 59 -12.42 4.11 17.50
CA LYS A 59 -13.43 3.34 18.26
C LYS A 59 -13.76 2.01 17.59
N ALA A 60 -13.85 2.00 16.27
CA ALA A 60 -14.22 0.82 15.50
C ALA A 60 -13.12 -0.25 15.48
N MET A 61 -11.86 0.17 15.31
CA MET A 61 -10.71 -0.72 15.29
C MET A 61 -10.25 -1.00 16.73
N GLN A 62 -10.29 -2.25 17.15
CA GLN A 62 -9.82 -2.69 18.46
C GLN A 62 -8.88 -3.86 18.31
N VAL A 63 -7.86 -3.93 19.19
CA VAL A 63 -6.94 -5.06 19.22
C VAL A 63 -7.66 -6.27 19.81
N GLU A 64 -7.71 -7.33 19.03
CA GLU A 64 -8.31 -8.61 19.42
C GLU A 64 -7.33 -9.76 19.16
N VAL A 65 -7.50 -10.85 19.90
CA VAL A 65 -6.82 -12.12 19.62
C VAL A 65 -7.74 -12.92 18.71
N LEU A 66 -7.27 -13.22 17.51
CA LEU A 66 -8.02 -13.90 16.46
C LEU A 66 -7.26 -15.14 15.98
N PRO A 67 -7.93 -16.15 15.42
CA PRO A 67 -7.25 -17.26 14.76
C PRO A 67 -6.34 -16.79 13.64
N THR A 68 -5.14 -17.34 13.53
CA THR A 68 -4.29 -17.14 12.37
C THR A 68 -4.93 -17.80 11.15
N TRP A 69 -4.79 -17.16 9.97
CA TRP A 69 -5.44 -17.60 8.74
C TRP A 69 -4.96 -18.97 8.28
N GLU A 70 -5.88 -19.84 7.91
CA GLU A 70 -5.60 -21.04 7.13
C GLU A 70 -5.32 -20.67 5.67
N LEU A 71 -4.47 -21.43 4.99
CA LEU A 71 -4.03 -21.17 3.63
C LEU A 71 -4.69 -22.10 2.63
N ASP A 72 -5.24 -21.54 1.57
CA ASP A 72 -5.56 -22.27 0.36
C ASP A 72 -4.29 -22.56 -0.47
N SER A 73 -4.45 -23.32 -1.56
CA SER A 73 -3.30 -23.84 -2.30
C SER A 73 -2.40 -22.77 -2.92
N HIS A 74 -2.90 -21.58 -3.21
CA HIS A 74 -2.18 -20.44 -3.80
C HIS A 74 -1.96 -19.28 -2.81
N ASP A 75 -2.31 -19.48 -1.54
CA ASP A 75 -2.16 -18.44 -0.54
C ASP A 75 -0.75 -18.44 0.07
N VAL A 76 -0.37 -17.29 0.55
CA VAL A 76 0.85 -17.04 1.32
C VAL A 76 0.48 -16.36 2.62
N LEU A 77 0.99 -16.86 3.73
CA LEU A 77 0.95 -16.17 5.02
C LEU A 77 2.18 -15.28 5.13
N VAL A 78 1.96 -14.00 5.37
CA VAL A 78 3.02 -13.01 5.55
C VAL A 78 3.03 -12.52 6.99
N LEU A 79 4.17 -12.63 7.67
CA LEU A 79 4.42 -11.90 8.92
C LEU A 79 4.57 -10.43 8.57
N VAL A 80 3.67 -9.59 9.05
CA VAL A 80 3.64 -8.16 8.76
C VAL A 80 4.70 -7.44 9.58
N MET A 81 5.67 -6.83 8.90
CA MET A 81 6.71 -6.01 9.51
C MET A 81 6.28 -4.53 9.58
N ALA A 82 5.56 -4.07 8.57
CA ALA A 82 4.90 -2.77 8.54
C ALA A 82 3.64 -2.82 7.67
N ALA A 83 2.65 -2.01 8.02
CA ALA A 83 1.38 -1.86 7.30
C ALA A 83 1.16 -0.39 6.92
N GLY A 84 0.81 -0.14 5.66
CA GLY A 84 0.47 1.19 5.17
C GLY A 84 -0.97 1.57 5.47
N VAL A 85 -1.18 2.83 5.86
CA VAL A 85 -2.51 3.37 6.15
C VAL A 85 -3.09 4.02 4.90
N ASN A 86 -4.25 3.54 4.47
CA ASN A 86 -5.00 4.07 3.35
C ASN A 86 -6.41 4.52 3.79
N TYR A 87 -7.02 5.43 3.05
CA TYR A 87 -8.32 5.99 3.40
C TYR A 87 -9.47 4.95 3.34
N ASN A 88 -9.29 3.86 2.59
CA ASN A 88 -10.24 2.74 2.57
C ASN A 88 -10.44 2.12 3.97
N GLY A 89 -9.42 2.12 4.83
CA GLY A 89 -9.56 1.69 6.23
C GLY A 89 -10.52 2.57 7.03
N VAL A 90 -10.58 3.87 6.74
CA VAL A 90 -11.56 4.79 7.33
C VAL A 90 -12.98 4.42 6.89
N TRP A 91 -13.18 4.19 5.60
CA TRP A 91 -14.49 3.78 5.08
C TRP A 91 -14.95 2.43 5.64
N ALA A 92 -14.05 1.46 5.73
CA ALA A 92 -14.36 0.16 6.34
C ALA A 92 -14.76 0.32 7.82
N SER A 93 -14.07 1.18 8.56
CA SER A 93 -14.41 1.47 9.97
C SER A 93 -15.78 2.10 10.12
N LEU A 94 -16.10 3.07 9.26
CA LEU A 94 -17.41 3.74 9.24
C LEU A 94 -18.54 2.83 8.72
N GLY A 95 -18.21 1.74 8.00
CA GLY A 95 -19.19 0.89 7.32
C GLY A 95 -19.90 1.59 6.16
N VAL A 96 -19.26 2.59 5.53
CA VAL A 96 -19.82 3.38 4.43
C VAL A 96 -18.87 3.46 3.24
N PRO A 97 -19.38 3.52 1.99
CA PRO A 97 -20.79 3.45 1.61
C PRO A 97 -21.43 2.08 1.82
N ILE A 98 -20.63 1.02 1.97
CA ILE A 98 -21.05 -0.37 2.17
C ILE A 98 -20.21 -0.96 3.31
N SER A 99 -20.87 -1.71 4.23
CA SER A 99 -20.14 -2.47 5.25
C SER A 99 -19.38 -3.64 4.61
N PRO A 100 -18.07 -3.79 4.80
CA PRO A 100 -17.36 -4.94 4.28
C PRO A 100 -17.79 -6.26 4.91
N ILE A 101 -18.31 -6.25 6.14
CA ILE A 101 -18.59 -7.45 6.93
C ILE A 101 -19.84 -8.18 6.44
N ASN A 102 -20.93 -7.44 6.20
CA ASN A 102 -22.25 -8.04 5.91
C ASN A 102 -22.51 -8.17 4.41
N ASP A 103 -21.98 -7.26 3.60
CA ASP A 103 -22.34 -7.13 2.20
C ASP A 103 -21.27 -7.70 1.26
N VAL A 104 -20.03 -7.83 1.72
CA VAL A 104 -18.90 -8.23 0.88
C VAL A 104 -18.30 -9.58 1.30
N HIS A 105 -18.13 -9.83 2.60
CA HIS A 105 -17.65 -11.11 3.12
C HIS A 105 -18.46 -11.55 4.34
N HIS A 106 -18.38 -12.86 4.67
CA HIS A 106 -19.20 -13.49 5.71
C HIS A 106 -18.41 -13.80 7.00
N GLN A 107 -17.27 -13.14 7.24
CA GLN A 107 -16.55 -13.27 8.49
C GLN A 107 -17.20 -12.40 9.58
N PRO A 108 -17.18 -12.81 10.86
CA PRO A 108 -17.74 -12.04 11.96
C PRO A 108 -16.92 -10.82 12.36
N TYR A 109 -15.80 -10.56 11.67
CA TYR A 109 -14.90 -9.43 11.85
C TYR A 109 -14.22 -9.07 10.53
N HIS A 110 -13.63 -7.90 10.48
CA HIS A 110 -12.85 -7.41 9.35
C HIS A 110 -11.52 -6.85 9.84
N ILE A 111 -10.42 -7.29 9.23
CA ILE A 111 -9.08 -6.74 9.46
C ILE A 111 -8.75 -5.87 8.24
N CYS A 112 -8.59 -4.57 8.48
CA CYS A 112 -8.22 -3.61 7.43
C CYS A 112 -6.75 -3.72 7.03
N GLY A 113 -6.36 -2.87 6.09
CA GLY A 113 -4.99 -2.68 5.63
C GLY A 113 -4.74 -3.32 4.27
N SER A 114 -4.50 -2.47 3.27
CA SER A 114 -4.35 -2.87 1.86
C SER A 114 -2.94 -2.64 1.34
N ASP A 115 -2.01 -2.32 2.21
CA ASP A 115 -0.57 -2.23 1.96
C ASP A 115 0.20 -2.91 3.09
N ALA A 116 1.21 -3.68 2.73
CA ALA A 116 2.10 -4.32 3.70
C ALA A 116 3.50 -4.52 3.13
N SER A 117 4.46 -4.54 4.02
CA SER A 117 5.77 -5.16 3.82
C SER A 117 5.97 -6.22 4.91
N GLY A 118 6.58 -7.35 4.55
CA GLY A 118 6.71 -8.43 5.51
C GLY A 118 7.58 -9.58 5.02
N ILE A 119 7.53 -10.66 5.78
CA ILE A 119 8.32 -11.87 5.53
C ILE A 119 7.34 -13.01 5.26
N VAL A 120 7.58 -13.74 4.17
CA VAL A 120 6.83 -14.98 3.87
C VAL A 120 7.02 -15.97 5.00
N TRP A 121 5.92 -16.35 5.66
CA TRP A 121 5.95 -17.20 6.85
C TRP A 121 5.49 -18.63 6.60
N ALA A 122 4.51 -18.79 5.73
CA ALA A 122 4.05 -20.09 5.23
C ALA A 122 3.52 -19.93 3.81
N VAL A 123 3.49 -21.00 3.04
CA VAL A 123 3.04 -21.01 1.64
C VAL A 123 2.09 -22.18 1.38
N GLY A 124 1.07 -21.95 0.57
CA GLY A 124 0.16 -22.98 0.09
C GLY A 124 0.85 -23.97 -0.85
N SER A 125 0.22 -25.13 -1.04
CA SER A 125 0.83 -26.29 -1.70
C SER A 125 1.17 -26.08 -3.19
N LYS A 126 0.59 -25.09 -3.86
CA LYS A 126 0.83 -24.76 -5.27
C LYS A 126 1.70 -23.52 -5.48
N VAL A 127 2.06 -22.82 -4.42
CA VAL A 127 2.97 -21.66 -4.49
C VAL A 127 4.35 -22.13 -4.93
N LYS A 128 4.90 -21.51 -6.00
CA LYS A 128 6.20 -21.86 -6.58
C LYS A 128 7.21 -20.73 -6.53
N ARG A 129 6.74 -19.50 -6.61
CA ARG A 129 7.58 -18.30 -6.73
C ARG A 129 8.19 -17.89 -5.39
N TRP A 130 7.49 -18.17 -4.29
CA TRP A 130 7.85 -17.70 -2.96
C TRP A 130 8.20 -18.84 -2.03
N LYS A 131 9.09 -18.58 -1.08
CA LYS A 131 9.49 -19.52 -0.01
C LYS A 131 9.55 -18.79 1.33
N VAL A 132 9.44 -19.55 2.39
CA VAL A 132 9.57 -19.05 3.76
C VAL A 132 10.90 -18.31 3.93
N GLY A 133 10.82 -17.09 4.48
CA GLY A 133 11.94 -16.16 4.68
C GLY A 133 12.12 -15.12 3.58
N ASP A 134 11.40 -15.19 2.46
CA ASP A 134 11.45 -14.14 1.44
C ASP A 134 10.84 -12.84 1.98
N GLU A 135 11.49 -11.71 1.69
CA GLU A 135 11.00 -10.38 2.05
C GLU A 135 10.18 -9.80 0.92
N VAL A 136 8.95 -9.40 1.23
CA VAL A 136 7.94 -9.04 0.23
C VAL A 136 7.22 -7.74 0.57
N VAL A 137 6.61 -7.15 -0.47
CA VAL A 137 5.55 -6.15 -0.38
C VAL A 137 4.29 -6.69 -1.03
N VAL A 138 3.13 -6.24 -0.58
CA VAL A 138 1.83 -6.74 -1.02
C VAL A 138 1.14 -5.72 -1.91
N HIS A 139 0.64 -6.15 -3.07
CA HIS A 139 -0.28 -5.38 -3.91
C HIS A 139 -1.72 -5.73 -3.54
N CYS A 140 -2.60 -4.73 -3.49
CA CYS A 140 -3.95 -4.90 -2.94
C CYS A 140 -4.96 -5.60 -3.85
N ASN A 141 -4.69 -5.78 -5.15
CA ASN A 141 -5.64 -6.40 -6.06
C ASN A 141 -5.66 -7.91 -5.89
N GLN A 142 -6.84 -8.47 -5.66
CA GLN A 142 -7.13 -9.90 -5.67
C GLN A 142 -8.13 -10.22 -6.77
N ASP A 143 -8.02 -11.42 -7.34
CA ASP A 143 -8.95 -11.99 -8.32
C ASP A 143 -8.82 -13.52 -8.30
N ASP A 144 -9.70 -14.25 -8.98
CA ASP A 144 -9.61 -15.73 -9.08
C ASP A 144 -8.73 -16.21 -10.24
N GLY A 145 -8.33 -15.32 -11.13
CA GLY A 145 -7.47 -15.63 -12.27
C GLY A 145 -8.16 -16.38 -13.40
N ASP A 146 -9.48 -16.54 -13.40
CA ASP A 146 -10.21 -17.45 -14.27
C ASP A 146 -11.01 -16.76 -15.40
N ASP A 147 -10.86 -15.46 -15.59
CA ASP A 147 -11.51 -14.73 -16.68
C ASP A 147 -10.52 -14.06 -17.64
N GLU A 148 -11.03 -13.51 -18.74
CA GLU A 148 -10.21 -12.88 -19.77
C GLU A 148 -9.53 -11.59 -19.29
N GLU A 149 -10.14 -10.86 -18.32
CA GLU A 149 -9.56 -9.67 -17.75
C GLU A 149 -8.33 -10.01 -16.89
N CYS A 150 -8.36 -11.12 -16.16
CA CYS A 150 -7.22 -11.63 -15.41
C CYS A 150 -6.13 -12.23 -16.31
N ASN A 151 -6.48 -12.69 -17.50
CA ASN A 151 -5.59 -13.41 -18.43
C ASN A 151 -5.15 -12.58 -19.65
N GLY A 152 -4.97 -11.30 -19.48
CA GLY A 152 -4.42 -10.41 -20.51
C GLY A 152 -5.21 -9.13 -20.78
N GLY A 153 -6.36 -8.97 -20.13
CA GLY A 153 -7.10 -7.72 -20.07
C GLY A 153 -6.63 -6.81 -18.93
N ASP A 154 -7.56 -6.20 -18.25
CA ASP A 154 -7.30 -5.34 -17.06
C ASP A 154 -7.97 -5.98 -15.84
N PRO A 155 -7.23 -6.56 -14.90
CA PRO A 155 -7.77 -7.25 -13.73
C PRO A 155 -8.70 -6.42 -12.85
N MET A 156 -8.65 -5.09 -12.95
CA MET A 156 -9.59 -4.21 -12.26
C MET A 156 -11.04 -4.30 -12.81
N PHE A 157 -11.24 -4.89 -13.97
CA PHE A 157 -12.57 -5.12 -14.56
C PHE A 157 -13.06 -6.57 -14.40
N SER A 158 -12.26 -7.44 -13.80
CA SER A 158 -12.69 -8.79 -13.46
C SER A 158 -13.89 -8.76 -12.51
N PRO A 159 -14.95 -9.57 -12.74
CA PRO A 159 -16.06 -9.73 -11.80
C PRO A 159 -15.61 -10.29 -10.45
N SER A 160 -14.51 -11.04 -10.41
CA SER A 160 -13.94 -11.62 -9.20
C SER A 160 -13.01 -10.67 -8.43
N GLN A 161 -12.70 -9.50 -9.02
CA GLN A 161 -11.78 -8.55 -8.40
C GLN A 161 -12.27 -8.12 -7.02
N ARG A 162 -11.32 -8.09 -6.08
CA ARG A 162 -11.50 -7.57 -4.71
C ARG A 162 -10.30 -6.73 -4.30
N ILE A 163 -10.54 -5.73 -3.48
CA ILE A 163 -9.49 -4.96 -2.83
C ILE A 163 -9.16 -5.65 -1.50
N TRP A 164 -8.00 -6.27 -1.44
CA TRP A 164 -7.50 -6.91 -0.24
C TRP A 164 -7.46 -5.96 0.95
N GLY A 165 -7.95 -6.41 2.11
CA GLY A 165 -8.01 -5.62 3.34
C GLY A 165 -9.05 -4.49 3.33
N TYR A 166 -9.89 -4.42 2.28
CA TYR A 166 -11.10 -3.60 2.24
C TYR A 166 -12.34 -4.47 1.90
N GLU A 167 -12.28 -5.25 0.82
CA GLU A 167 -13.34 -6.18 0.42
C GLU A 167 -13.06 -7.62 0.92
N THR A 168 -11.86 -7.87 1.43
CA THR A 168 -11.49 -9.15 2.05
C THR A 168 -11.14 -8.96 3.52
N PRO A 169 -11.38 -9.95 4.41
CA PRO A 169 -11.27 -9.79 5.86
C PRO A 169 -9.86 -9.88 6.43
N ASP A 170 -8.86 -10.17 5.62
CA ASP A 170 -7.53 -10.67 5.95
C ASP A 170 -6.39 -9.67 5.71
N GLY A 171 -6.67 -8.38 5.90
CA GLY A 171 -5.74 -7.28 5.66
C GLY A 171 -4.54 -7.22 6.60
N SER A 172 -3.71 -6.19 6.40
CA SER A 172 -2.39 -6.07 7.03
C SER A 172 -2.38 -5.54 8.46
N PHE A 173 -3.50 -5.10 9.02
CA PHE A 173 -3.52 -4.59 10.41
C PHE A 173 -3.57 -5.72 11.43
N ALA A 174 -2.68 -6.70 11.27
CA ALA A 174 -2.51 -7.88 12.10
C ALA A 174 -1.03 -8.33 12.12
N GLN A 175 -0.68 -9.24 13.04
CA GLN A 175 0.65 -9.85 13.02
C GLN A 175 0.90 -10.67 11.76
N PHE A 176 -0.15 -11.32 11.23
CA PHE A 176 -0.09 -12.08 10.00
C PHE A 176 -1.25 -11.69 9.09
N CYS A 177 -0.96 -11.56 7.81
CA CYS A 177 -1.98 -11.40 6.77
C CYS A 177 -1.92 -12.56 5.78
N ARG A 178 -3.06 -12.87 5.16
CA ARG A 178 -3.17 -13.86 4.09
C ARG A 178 -3.33 -13.15 2.77
N VAL A 179 -2.57 -13.56 1.77
CA VAL A 179 -2.56 -12.98 0.43
C VAL A 179 -2.40 -14.06 -0.63
N GLN A 180 -2.80 -13.79 -1.85
CA GLN A 180 -2.50 -14.66 -2.99
C GLN A 180 -1.03 -14.51 -3.41
N ASP A 181 -0.40 -15.58 -3.87
CA ASP A 181 1.02 -15.59 -4.29
C ASP A 181 1.36 -14.56 -5.38
N ARG A 182 0.39 -14.23 -6.25
CA ARG A 182 0.51 -13.23 -7.32
C ARG A 182 0.44 -11.78 -6.84
N GLN A 183 -0.07 -11.51 -5.64
CA GLN A 183 -0.07 -10.17 -5.06
C GLN A 183 1.31 -9.74 -4.57
N LEU A 184 2.24 -10.67 -4.44
CA LEU A 184 3.54 -10.42 -3.84
C LEU A 184 4.57 -9.92 -4.85
N LEU A 185 5.37 -8.94 -4.42
CA LEU A 185 6.58 -8.45 -5.10
C LEU A 185 7.76 -8.50 -4.12
N GLU A 186 8.96 -8.64 -4.65
CA GLU A 186 10.17 -8.53 -3.82
C GLU A 186 10.25 -7.15 -3.16
N ARG A 187 10.54 -7.12 -1.87
CA ARG A 187 10.77 -5.86 -1.16
C ARG A 187 12.03 -5.16 -1.68
N PRO A 188 11.96 -3.88 -2.05
CA PRO A 188 13.16 -3.10 -2.39
C PRO A 188 14.11 -3.01 -1.19
N LYS A 189 15.32 -3.54 -1.33
CA LYS A 189 16.29 -3.66 -0.21
C LYS A 189 16.85 -2.33 0.30
N HIS A 190 16.73 -1.26 -0.48
CA HIS A 190 17.15 0.08 -0.11
C HIS A 190 16.11 0.87 0.70
N LEU A 191 14.90 0.35 0.82
CA LEU A 191 13.82 0.94 1.62
C LEU A 191 13.70 0.24 2.98
N SER A 192 13.29 0.97 4.01
CA SER A 192 12.89 0.38 5.30
C SER A 192 11.60 -0.45 5.14
N TRP A 193 11.18 -1.15 6.19
CA TRP A 193 9.91 -1.86 6.20
C TRP A 193 8.74 -0.90 6.05
N GLU A 194 8.77 0.22 6.78
CA GLU A 194 7.75 1.26 6.79
C GLU A 194 7.63 1.93 5.41
N GLU A 195 8.75 2.32 4.81
CA GLU A 195 8.78 2.89 3.46
C GLU A 195 8.24 1.89 2.43
N SER A 196 8.62 0.62 2.57
CA SER A 196 8.17 -0.47 1.69
C SER A 196 6.66 -0.75 1.81
N ALA A 197 6.05 -0.48 2.97
CA ALA A 197 4.62 -0.68 3.19
C ALA A 197 3.74 0.49 2.70
N CYS A 198 4.31 1.59 2.19
CA CYS A 198 3.53 2.83 1.97
C CYS A 198 3.24 3.14 0.50
N TYR A 199 3.64 2.30 -0.46
CA TYR A 199 3.59 2.73 -1.86
C TYR A 199 2.81 1.83 -2.80
N THR A 200 2.67 0.54 -2.56
CA THR A 200 2.16 -0.42 -3.56
C THR A 200 0.77 -0.07 -4.06
N LEU A 201 -0.17 0.24 -3.19
CA LEU A 201 -1.52 0.63 -3.58
C LEU A 201 -1.53 1.95 -4.37
N THR A 202 -0.95 2.99 -3.80
CA THR A 202 -1.06 4.35 -4.36
C THR A 202 -0.19 4.56 -5.59
N LEU A 203 1.01 3.96 -5.64
CA LEU A 203 1.87 3.99 -6.82
C LEU A 203 1.26 3.21 -7.98
N ALA A 204 0.78 1.98 -7.73
CA ALA A 204 0.17 1.16 -8.78
C ALA A 204 -1.08 1.83 -9.35
N THR A 205 -1.91 2.44 -8.49
CA THR A 205 -3.09 3.20 -8.92
C THR A 205 -2.70 4.41 -9.77
N ALA A 206 -1.74 5.23 -9.32
CA ALA A 206 -1.26 6.37 -10.08
C ALA A 206 -0.64 5.94 -11.42
N TYR A 207 0.13 4.87 -11.44
CA TYR A 207 0.72 4.31 -12.65
C TYR A 207 -0.36 3.86 -13.64
N ARG A 208 -1.35 3.08 -13.17
CA ARG A 208 -2.46 2.64 -14.00
C ARG A 208 -3.25 3.81 -14.60
N MET A 209 -3.54 4.85 -13.80
CA MET A 209 -4.24 6.06 -14.28
C MET A 209 -3.46 6.80 -15.37
N LEU A 210 -2.14 6.87 -15.27
CA LEU A 210 -1.30 7.64 -16.18
C LEU A 210 -0.87 6.86 -17.43
N PHE A 211 -0.77 5.52 -17.35
CA PHE A 211 -0.19 4.69 -18.40
C PHE A 211 -1.10 3.57 -18.91
N GLY A 212 -2.16 3.21 -18.18
CA GLY A 212 -2.99 2.04 -18.47
C GLY A 212 -4.06 2.23 -19.55
N HIS A 213 -4.44 3.46 -19.89
CA HIS A 213 -5.66 3.72 -20.69
C HIS A 213 -5.35 4.35 -22.04
N ARG A 214 -5.06 3.55 -23.06
CA ARG A 214 -4.88 4.04 -24.43
C ARG A 214 -6.18 4.64 -24.97
N PRO A 215 -6.13 5.79 -25.69
CA PRO A 215 -4.95 6.55 -26.12
C PRO A 215 -4.40 7.55 -25.08
N HIS A 216 -4.98 7.63 -23.89
CA HIS A 216 -4.67 8.62 -22.85
C HIS A 216 -3.46 8.19 -22.00
N VAL A 217 -2.35 7.91 -22.67
CA VAL A 217 -1.09 7.50 -22.02
C VAL A 217 -0.20 8.71 -21.84
N LEU A 218 0.38 8.85 -20.65
CA LEU A 218 1.37 9.88 -20.33
C LEU A 218 2.56 9.82 -21.30
N ARG A 219 3.02 10.97 -21.77
CA ARG A 219 4.18 11.12 -22.67
C ARG A 219 5.04 12.30 -22.26
N PRO A 220 6.34 12.32 -22.62
CA PRO A 220 7.20 13.49 -22.43
C PRO A 220 6.56 14.75 -23.01
N GLY A 221 6.70 15.86 -22.28
CA GLY A 221 6.15 17.16 -22.66
C GLY A 221 4.66 17.37 -22.37
N HIS A 222 3.92 16.35 -21.96
CA HIS A 222 2.53 16.54 -21.53
C HIS A 222 2.45 17.40 -20.27
N ASN A 223 1.39 18.21 -20.17
CA ASN A 223 1.04 18.92 -18.95
C ASN A 223 -0.07 18.14 -18.22
N VAL A 224 0.16 17.83 -16.96
CA VAL A 224 -0.76 17.03 -16.12
C VAL A 224 -1.14 17.82 -14.90
N LEU A 225 -2.43 18.12 -14.75
CA LEU A 225 -2.98 18.74 -13.54
C LEU A 225 -3.26 17.67 -12.50
N VAL A 226 -2.52 17.71 -11.38
CA VAL A 226 -2.61 16.72 -10.31
C VAL A 226 -3.32 17.31 -9.10
N TRP A 227 -4.59 16.94 -8.90
CA TRP A 227 -5.36 17.32 -7.73
C TRP A 227 -4.93 16.53 -6.48
N GLY A 228 -4.86 17.22 -5.33
CA GLY A 228 -4.39 16.57 -4.11
C GLY A 228 -2.93 16.12 -4.21
N ALA A 229 -2.09 16.93 -4.86
CA ALA A 229 -0.72 16.58 -5.22
C ALA A 229 0.19 16.19 -4.04
N ALA A 230 -0.16 16.58 -2.80
CA ALA A 230 0.55 16.19 -1.59
C ALA A 230 -0.01 14.93 -0.90
N GLY A 231 -1.09 14.35 -1.43
CA GLY A 231 -1.64 13.08 -0.91
C GLY A 231 -0.96 11.86 -1.54
N GLY A 232 -1.26 10.65 -1.05
CA GLY A 232 -0.61 9.41 -1.48
C GLY A 232 -0.61 9.22 -3.00
N LEU A 233 -1.77 9.25 -3.65
CA LEU A 233 -1.89 9.13 -5.11
C LEU A 233 -1.21 10.30 -5.85
N GLY A 234 -1.46 11.54 -5.39
CA GLY A 234 -0.95 12.74 -6.03
C GLY A 234 0.57 12.83 -5.99
N ALA A 235 1.18 12.47 -4.87
CA ALA A 235 2.63 12.46 -4.70
C ALA A 235 3.31 11.50 -5.70
N PHE A 236 2.77 10.32 -5.91
CA PHE A 236 3.29 9.40 -6.93
C PHE A 236 2.98 9.85 -8.35
N ALA A 237 1.80 10.44 -8.60
CA ALA A 237 1.49 11.00 -9.91
C ALA A 237 2.47 12.12 -10.31
N VAL A 238 2.86 13.00 -9.38
CA VAL A 238 3.87 14.04 -9.61
C VAL A 238 5.22 13.41 -9.96
N GLN A 239 5.68 12.44 -9.18
CA GLN A 239 6.96 11.75 -9.42
C GLN A 239 6.96 10.99 -10.76
N LEU A 240 5.89 10.28 -11.09
CA LEU A 240 5.73 9.57 -12.36
C LEU A 240 5.76 10.54 -13.55
N CYS A 241 5.12 11.72 -13.44
CA CYS A 241 5.20 12.76 -14.46
C CYS A 241 6.65 13.24 -14.63
N ALA A 242 7.33 13.59 -13.54
CA ALA A 242 8.70 14.09 -13.58
C ALA A 242 9.67 13.08 -14.21
N THR A 243 9.62 11.83 -13.77
CA THR A 243 10.49 10.76 -14.30
C THR A 243 10.21 10.41 -15.77
N SER A 244 8.98 10.65 -16.24
CA SER A 244 8.59 10.43 -17.64
C SER A 244 8.81 11.66 -18.55
N GLY A 245 9.41 12.73 -18.03
CA GLY A 245 9.62 13.96 -18.80
C GLY A 245 8.36 14.78 -19.08
N ALA A 246 7.29 14.54 -18.32
CA ALA A 246 6.06 15.33 -18.36
C ALA A 246 6.06 16.43 -17.28
N ASN A 247 5.21 17.43 -17.42
CA ASN A 247 5.09 18.55 -16.51
C ASN A 247 3.91 18.34 -15.57
N ALA A 248 4.17 18.03 -14.30
CA ALA A 248 3.12 18.01 -13.28
C ALA A 248 2.83 19.43 -12.77
N ILE A 249 1.56 19.81 -12.75
CA ILE A 249 1.05 21.02 -12.09
C ILE A 249 0.28 20.55 -10.85
N GLY A 250 0.88 20.73 -9.67
CA GLY A 250 0.28 20.27 -8.42
C GLY A 250 -0.78 21.21 -7.90
N VAL A 251 -1.98 20.70 -7.59
CA VAL A 251 -3.02 21.47 -6.88
C VAL A 251 -3.04 21.03 -5.43
N ILE A 252 -2.83 22.00 -4.52
CA ILE A 252 -2.78 21.80 -3.08
C ILE A 252 -3.89 22.56 -2.35
N SER A 253 -4.13 22.20 -1.09
CA SER A 253 -5.11 22.88 -0.22
C SER A 253 -4.49 23.88 0.75
N ASP A 254 -3.14 23.86 0.92
CA ASP A 254 -2.40 24.73 1.82
C ASP A 254 -0.98 24.97 1.31
N ASP A 255 -0.45 26.17 1.53
CA ASP A 255 0.88 26.55 1.02
C ASP A 255 2.03 25.85 1.75
N ASP A 256 1.84 25.33 2.95
CA ASP A 256 2.77 24.48 3.68
C ASP A 256 3.18 23.19 2.91
N LYS A 257 2.33 22.75 1.97
CA LYS A 257 2.55 21.57 1.11
C LYS A 257 3.34 21.88 -0.16
N ARG A 258 3.58 23.15 -0.45
CA ARG A 258 4.19 23.60 -1.71
C ARG A 258 5.57 23.01 -1.92
N ASP A 259 6.45 23.20 -0.93
CA ASP A 259 7.85 22.79 -1.04
C ASP A 259 7.98 21.27 -1.19
N PHE A 260 7.17 20.51 -0.46
CA PHE A 260 7.10 19.05 -0.61
C PHE A 260 6.73 18.65 -2.04
N VAL A 261 5.67 19.22 -2.62
CA VAL A 261 5.23 18.88 -3.99
C VAL A 261 6.26 19.33 -5.04
N MET A 262 6.92 20.46 -4.83
CA MET A 262 8.03 20.91 -5.70
C MET A 262 9.22 19.97 -5.64
N GLN A 263 9.59 19.48 -4.45
CA GLN A 263 10.69 18.49 -4.27
C GLN A 263 10.40 17.16 -4.99
N LEU A 264 9.13 16.77 -5.11
CA LEU A 264 8.73 15.59 -5.88
C LEU A 264 8.88 15.77 -7.40
N GLY A 265 9.21 16.97 -7.88
CA GLY A 265 9.44 17.27 -9.28
C GLY A 265 8.28 17.96 -10.01
N ALA A 266 7.34 18.57 -9.30
CA ALA A 266 6.31 19.38 -9.92
C ALA A 266 6.93 20.58 -10.65
N LYS A 267 6.41 20.92 -11.84
CA LYS A 267 6.79 22.15 -12.58
C LYS A 267 6.28 23.42 -11.90
N GLY A 268 5.17 23.30 -11.19
CA GLY A 268 4.58 24.40 -10.41
C GLY A 268 3.42 23.90 -9.53
N VAL A 269 3.03 24.73 -8.58
CA VAL A 269 2.02 24.39 -7.59
C VAL A 269 0.99 25.52 -7.46
N ILE A 270 -0.29 25.17 -7.46
CA ILE A 270 -1.42 26.07 -7.31
C ILE A 270 -2.16 25.75 -6.02
N ASN A 271 -2.32 26.75 -5.14
CA ASN A 271 -3.17 26.61 -3.97
C ASN A 271 -4.63 26.89 -4.37
N ARG A 272 -5.50 25.86 -4.26
CA ARG A 272 -6.91 25.97 -4.64
C ARG A 272 -7.70 26.99 -3.80
N LYS A 273 -7.25 27.29 -2.57
CA LYS A 273 -7.89 28.28 -1.69
C LYS A 273 -7.83 29.71 -2.24
N ASN A 274 -6.92 29.98 -3.19
CA ASN A 274 -6.80 31.28 -3.85
C ASN A 274 -7.93 31.55 -4.85
N PHE A 275 -8.80 30.58 -5.11
CA PHE A 275 -9.89 30.67 -6.08
C PHE A 275 -11.22 30.26 -5.42
N LYS A 276 -12.31 30.95 -5.81
CA LYS A 276 -13.67 30.74 -5.27
C LYS A 276 -14.61 30.14 -6.32
N CYS A 277 -14.11 29.18 -7.10
CA CYS A 277 -14.88 28.56 -8.19
C CYS A 277 -15.21 27.07 -7.93
N TRP A 278 -15.09 26.63 -6.69
CA TRP A 278 -15.34 25.25 -6.30
C TRP A 278 -16.78 25.05 -5.82
N GLY A 279 -17.30 23.83 -5.94
CA GLY A 279 -18.65 23.48 -5.54
C GLY A 279 -19.64 23.43 -6.71
N GLN A 280 -20.92 23.65 -6.42
CA GLN A 280 -21.98 23.58 -7.42
C GLN A 280 -21.85 24.72 -8.44
N LEU A 281 -21.97 24.37 -9.73
CA LEU A 281 -21.98 25.35 -10.82
C LEU A 281 -23.20 26.28 -10.69
N PRO A 282 -23.02 27.61 -10.63
CA PRO A 282 -24.13 28.55 -10.63
C PRO A 282 -24.90 28.50 -11.94
N LYS A 283 -26.19 28.90 -11.90
CA LYS A 283 -27.03 28.95 -13.08
C LYS A 283 -26.49 29.93 -14.12
N VAL A 284 -26.32 29.47 -15.36
CA VAL A 284 -25.83 30.26 -16.47
C VAL A 284 -26.67 31.51 -16.66
N GLY A 285 -26.02 32.66 -16.86
CA GLY A 285 -26.66 33.96 -17.06
C GLY A 285 -26.95 34.74 -15.78
N THR A 286 -26.61 34.21 -14.61
CA THR A 286 -26.74 34.95 -13.34
C THR A 286 -25.47 35.73 -12.99
N PRO A 287 -25.54 36.73 -12.10
CA PRO A 287 -24.35 37.44 -11.58
C PRO A 287 -23.35 36.49 -10.89
N GLU A 288 -23.85 35.50 -10.18
CA GLU A 288 -23.05 34.46 -9.49
C GLU A 288 -22.25 33.65 -10.51
N TYR A 289 -22.85 33.30 -11.66
CA TYR A 289 -22.14 32.60 -12.75
C TYR A 289 -21.00 33.46 -13.30
N ASN A 290 -21.22 34.75 -13.49
CA ASN A 290 -20.18 35.66 -13.99
C ASN A 290 -19.00 35.79 -13.01
N THR A 291 -19.29 35.80 -11.71
CA THR A 291 -18.28 35.79 -10.64
C THR A 291 -17.50 34.47 -10.66
N TRP A 292 -18.20 33.35 -10.69
CA TRP A 292 -17.61 32.03 -10.82
C TRP A 292 -16.71 31.90 -12.06
N LEU A 293 -17.18 32.38 -13.21
CA LEU A 293 -16.44 32.35 -14.47
C LEU A 293 -15.15 33.17 -14.41
N LYS A 294 -15.15 34.33 -13.72
CA LYS A 294 -13.96 35.16 -13.50
C LYS A 294 -12.91 34.39 -12.67
N GLU A 295 -13.34 33.76 -11.58
CA GLU A 295 -12.45 32.92 -10.70
C GLU A 295 -11.89 31.71 -11.48
N MET A 296 -12.73 31.04 -12.27
CA MET A 296 -12.32 29.91 -13.12
C MET A 296 -11.29 30.29 -14.17
N ARG A 297 -11.46 31.48 -14.79
CA ARG A 297 -10.45 32.04 -15.72
C ARG A 297 -9.15 32.37 -15.00
N GLY A 298 -9.22 32.85 -13.76
CA GLY A 298 -8.05 33.08 -12.91
C GLY A 298 -7.28 31.79 -12.63
N PHE A 299 -7.98 30.70 -12.31
CA PHE A 299 -7.37 29.37 -12.13
C PHE A 299 -6.74 28.86 -13.44
N GLY A 300 -7.45 28.99 -14.58
CA GLY A 300 -6.90 28.64 -15.89
C GLY A 300 -5.64 29.44 -16.23
N LYS A 301 -5.63 30.72 -15.91
CA LYS A 301 -4.43 31.60 -16.10
C LYS A 301 -3.25 31.08 -15.24
N ALA A 302 -3.49 30.69 -13.98
CA ALA A 302 -2.43 30.16 -13.14
C ALA A 302 -1.80 28.88 -13.72
N ILE A 303 -2.59 28.02 -14.36
CA ILE A 303 -2.08 26.85 -15.10
C ILE A 303 -1.21 27.30 -16.28
N TRP A 304 -1.67 28.28 -17.07
CA TRP A 304 -0.92 28.79 -18.23
C TRP A 304 0.39 29.45 -17.82
N ASP A 305 0.39 30.22 -16.75
CA ASP A 305 1.60 30.87 -16.23
C ASP A 305 2.69 29.81 -15.88
N ILE A 306 2.29 28.64 -15.41
CA ILE A 306 3.21 27.53 -15.12
C ILE A 306 3.63 26.76 -16.39
N THR A 307 2.70 26.57 -17.33
CA THR A 307 2.96 25.80 -18.56
C THR A 307 3.67 26.57 -19.65
N GLY A 308 3.67 27.90 -19.58
CA GLY A 308 4.29 28.79 -20.58
C GLY A 308 3.42 28.98 -21.82
N LYS A 309 2.09 28.93 -21.69
CA LYS A 309 1.13 29.17 -22.78
C LYS A 309 0.42 30.50 -22.60
#